data_688f5cb6b36f7593850587f6226b3721
#
_entry.id   688f5cb6b36f7593850587f6226b3721
#
_cell.length_a   1.000
_cell.length_b   1.000
_cell.length_c   1.000
_cell.angle_alpha   90.00
_cell.angle_beta   90.00
_cell.angle_gamma   90.00
#
_symmetry.space_group_name_H-M   'P 1'
#
loop_
_entity.id
_entity.type
_entity.pdbx_description
1 polymer ?
#
loop_
_entity_poly.entity_id
_entity_poly.type
_entity_poly.pdbx_seq_one_letter_code
_entity_poly.pdbx_strand_id
1 'polypeptide(L)'
;MIDSLDLVIDTIVAREVLDSRGNPTVEAEVLLEGGAMGRAIVPSGASTGAHEAHELRDGGKRYMGKGVSQAVTHIEERIAPALCGLSALDQAAVDAAMLELDGSDNKSNLGANSILAVSMATARAAANGLGLPLYRYLGGPLANLLTVPLMNVINGGAHAANSLD
;
A
#
# COMPACT_ATOMS: atom_id res chain seq x y z
N MET A 1 18.87 -20.78 9.50
CA MET A 1 18.52 -21.10 8.10
C MET A 1 17.07 -20.66 7.97
N ILE A 2 16.74 -19.75 7.08
CA ILE A 2 15.36 -19.30 6.87
C ILE A 2 14.67 -20.41 6.07
N ASP A 3 13.58 -20.98 6.60
CA ASP A 3 12.77 -21.93 5.86
C ASP A 3 11.91 -21.17 4.85
N SER A 4 11.65 -21.74 3.70
CA SER A 4 10.74 -21.15 2.70
C SER A 4 9.32 -20.96 3.24
N LEU A 5 8.90 -21.77 4.20
CA LEU A 5 7.64 -21.65 4.93
C LEU A 5 7.60 -20.40 5.82
N ASP A 6 8.75 -19.96 6.36
CA ASP A 6 8.83 -18.76 7.21
C ASP A 6 8.40 -17.48 6.47
N LEU A 7 8.42 -17.48 5.14
CA LEU A 7 8.12 -16.34 4.28
C LEU A 7 6.77 -16.43 3.55
N VAL A 8 5.89 -17.31 4.03
CA VAL A 8 4.50 -17.42 3.57
C VAL A 8 3.62 -16.42 4.33
N ILE A 9 2.67 -15.81 3.63
CA ILE A 9 1.70 -14.88 4.22
C ILE A 9 0.75 -15.68 5.12
N ASP A 10 0.78 -15.39 6.41
CA ASP A 10 -0.10 -15.97 7.42
C ASP A 10 -1.37 -15.12 7.61
N THR A 11 -1.18 -13.83 7.91
CA THR A 11 -2.29 -12.93 8.25
C THR A 11 -2.11 -11.57 7.63
N ILE A 12 -3.22 -10.98 7.16
CA ILE A 12 -3.29 -9.59 6.71
C ILE A 12 -4.39 -8.90 7.49
N VAL A 13 -4.05 -7.78 8.14
CA VAL A 13 -5.01 -6.91 8.83
C VAL A 13 -4.90 -5.49 8.29
N ALA A 14 -6.00 -4.75 8.35
CA ALA A 14 -6.03 -3.38 7.88
C ALA A 14 -6.75 -2.48 8.88
N ARG A 15 -6.45 -1.18 8.79
CA ARG A 15 -7.16 -0.17 9.57
C ARG A 15 -7.20 1.17 8.88
N GLU A 16 -8.19 1.96 9.25
CA GLU A 16 -8.23 3.37 8.88
C GLU A 16 -7.36 4.16 9.85
N VAL A 17 -6.44 4.96 9.32
CA VAL A 17 -5.58 5.89 10.08
C VAL A 17 -5.69 7.30 9.50
N LEU A 18 -5.18 8.31 10.18
CA LEU A 18 -5.17 9.67 9.67
C LEU A 18 -3.80 10.00 9.05
N ASP A 19 -3.82 10.63 7.87
CA ASP A 19 -2.64 11.16 7.22
C ASP A 19 -2.16 12.47 7.90
N SER A 20 -1.05 13.04 7.43
CA SER A 20 -0.47 14.29 7.97
C SER A 20 -1.39 15.51 7.81
N ARG A 21 -2.43 15.43 7.00
CA ARG A 21 -3.45 16.47 6.80
C ARG A 21 -4.74 16.20 7.58
N GLY A 22 -4.78 15.12 8.37
CA GLY A 22 -5.96 14.69 9.13
C GLY A 22 -7.03 14.03 8.28
N ASN A 23 -6.73 13.59 7.05
CA ASN A 23 -7.67 12.81 6.24
C ASN A 23 -7.48 11.31 6.50
N PRO A 24 -8.57 10.53 6.49
CA PRO A 24 -8.47 9.08 6.57
C PRO A 24 -7.66 8.48 5.42
N THR A 25 -6.86 7.47 5.75
CA THR A 25 -6.16 6.65 4.78
C THR A 25 -6.06 5.21 5.27
N VAL A 26 -5.65 4.29 4.38
CA VAL A 26 -5.53 2.86 4.67
C VAL A 26 -4.13 2.54 5.18
N GLU A 27 -4.06 1.82 6.27
CA GLU A 27 -2.87 1.10 6.73
C GLU A 27 -3.12 -0.39 6.64
N ALA A 28 -2.18 -1.16 6.07
CA ALA A 28 -2.18 -2.62 6.10
C ALA A 28 -0.95 -3.15 6.81
N GLU A 29 -1.11 -4.27 7.51
CA GLU A 29 -0.05 -5.09 8.10
C GLU A 29 -0.13 -6.50 7.54
N VAL A 30 1.00 -7.04 7.14
CA VAL A 30 1.17 -8.42 6.68
C VAL A 30 2.10 -9.14 7.64
N LEU A 31 1.62 -10.22 8.23
CA LEU A 31 2.38 -11.13 9.08
C LEU A 31 2.74 -12.38 8.28
N LEU A 32 3.97 -12.84 8.39
CA LEU A 32 4.44 -14.08 7.79
C LEU A 32 4.49 -15.22 8.84
N GLU A 33 4.39 -16.46 8.40
CA GLU A 33 4.46 -17.68 9.24
C GLU A 33 5.69 -17.67 10.17
N GLY A 34 6.83 -17.19 9.70
CA GLY A 34 8.05 -17.03 10.49
C GLY A 34 8.04 -15.85 11.48
N GLY A 35 6.91 -15.14 11.62
CA GLY A 35 6.74 -14.01 12.54
C GLY A 35 7.29 -12.67 12.03
N ALA A 36 7.86 -12.61 10.84
CA ALA A 36 8.25 -11.33 10.24
C ALA A 36 7.01 -10.55 9.82
N MET A 37 7.03 -9.23 10.03
CA MET A 37 5.88 -8.35 9.76
C MET A 37 6.31 -7.18 8.88
N GLY A 38 5.42 -6.78 7.98
CA GLY A 38 5.53 -5.55 7.20
C GLY A 38 4.29 -4.69 7.34
N ARG A 39 4.47 -3.37 7.39
CA ARG A 39 3.38 -2.39 7.52
C ARG A 39 3.52 -1.28 6.49
N ALA A 40 2.41 -0.87 5.90
CA ALA A 40 2.38 0.25 4.97
C ALA A 40 1.14 1.11 5.16
N ILE A 41 1.32 2.41 4.99
CA ILE A 41 0.25 3.41 4.94
C ILE A 41 0.24 3.98 3.52
N VAL A 42 -0.94 4.15 2.94
CA VAL A 42 -1.11 4.67 1.57
C VAL A 42 -1.64 6.10 1.63
N PRO A 43 -0.78 7.11 1.51
CA PRO A 43 -1.23 8.49 1.49
C PRO A 43 -1.94 8.81 0.17
N SER A 44 -2.94 9.69 0.24
CA SER A 44 -3.66 10.19 -0.93
C SER A 44 -2.96 11.40 -1.53
N GLY A 45 -2.98 11.50 -2.86
CA GLY A 45 -2.55 12.69 -3.59
C GLY A 45 -3.49 13.89 -3.34
N ALA A 46 -3.03 15.09 -3.71
CA ALA A 46 -3.84 16.31 -3.65
C ALA A 46 -4.69 16.52 -4.92
N SER A 47 -4.29 15.91 -6.02
CA SER A 47 -4.95 15.98 -7.33
C SER A 47 -5.04 14.58 -7.94
N THR A 48 -5.98 14.38 -8.85
CA THR A 48 -6.18 13.11 -9.56
C THR A 48 -6.04 13.34 -11.06
N GLY A 49 -5.37 12.39 -11.74
CA GLY A 49 -5.28 12.36 -13.20
C GLY A 49 -6.44 11.59 -13.83
N ALA A 50 -6.75 11.88 -15.09
CA ALA A 50 -7.85 11.22 -15.82
C ALA A 50 -7.66 9.71 -16.01
N HIS A 51 -6.43 9.22 -15.97
CA HIS A 51 -6.06 7.80 -16.12
C HIS A 51 -5.53 7.17 -14.83
N GLU A 52 -5.70 7.85 -13.70
CA GLU A 52 -5.25 7.35 -12.40
C GLU A 52 -6.15 6.20 -11.91
N ALA A 53 -5.54 5.25 -11.22
CA ALA A 53 -6.29 4.17 -10.58
C ALA A 53 -7.23 4.73 -9.51
N HIS A 54 -8.39 4.08 -9.34
CA HIS A 54 -9.45 4.59 -8.47
C HIS A 54 -9.09 4.40 -6.99
N GLU A 55 -8.95 5.51 -6.26
CA GLU A 55 -8.89 5.51 -4.81
C GLU A 55 -10.30 5.34 -4.23
N LEU A 56 -10.54 4.24 -3.52
CA LEU A 56 -11.86 3.96 -2.95
C LEU A 56 -12.09 4.80 -1.69
N ARG A 57 -13.17 5.59 -1.71
CA ARG A 57 -13.65 6.40 -0.60
C ARG A 57 -15.08 6.04 -0.27
N ASP A 58 -15.44 6.05 1.03
CA ASP A 58 -16.76 5.63 1.50
C ASP A 58 -17.90 6.54 1.03
N GLY A 59 -17.62 7.82 0.75
CA GLY A 59 -18.65 8.83 0.53
C GLY A 59 -19.39 9.17 1.83
N GLY A 60 -20.57 9.74 1.68
CA GLY A 60 -21.44 10.04 2.84
C GLY A 60 -20.95 11.17 3.73
N LYS A 61 -21.29 11.11 5.04
CA LYS A 61 -21.01 12.21 5.98
C LYS A 61 -19.72 12.05 6.79
N ARG A 62 -19.28 10.79 7.01
CA ARG A 62 -18.10 10.50 7.82
C ARG A 62 -16.86 11.06 7.13
N TYR A 63 -16.06 11.84 7.85
CA TYR A 63 -14.89 12.56 7.32
C TYR A 63 -15.19 13.32 6.01
N MET A 64 -16.37 13.91 5.91
CA MET A 64 -16.79 14.63 4.69
C MET A 64 -16.73 13.75 3.42
N GLY A 65 -17.04 12.48 3.54
CA GLY A 65 -17.00 11.50 2.45
C GLY A 65 -15.63 10.84 2.20
N LYS A 66 -14.60 11.23 2.96
CA LYS A 66 -13.23 10.73 2.76
C LYS A 66 -12.89 9.46 3.54
N GLY A 67 -13.84 8.86 4.26
CA GLY A 67 -13.64 7.59 4.96
C GLY A 67 -13.12 6.49 4.03
N VAL A 68 -12.43 5.49 4.58
CA VAL A 68 -11.86 4.35 3.85
C VAL A 68 -12.26 3.00 4.45
N SER A 69 -13.38 2.97 5.17
CA SER A 69 -13.86 1.75 5.83
C SER A 69 -14.15 0.63 4.84
N GLN A 70 -14.69 0.94 3.64
CA GLN A 70 -14.90 -0.06 2.59
C GLN A 70 -13.59 -0.66 2.09
N ALA A 71 -12.57 0.18 1.91
CA ALA A 71 -11.25 -0.28 1.51
C ALA A 71 -10.62 -1.22 2.56
N VAL A 72 -10.77 -0.90 3.85
CA VAL A 72 -10.35 -1.77 4.96
C VAL A 72 -11.10 -3.11 4.91
N THR A 73 -12.43 -3.08 4.78
CA THR A 73 -13.26 -4.29 4.65
C THR A 73 -12.82 -5.15 3.45
N HIS A 74 -12.52 -4.54 2.30
CA HIS A 74 -12.03 -5.28 1.13
C HIS A 74 -10.69 -5.97 1.38
N ILE A 75 -9.80 -5.35 2.16
CA ILE A 75 -8.55 -6.00 2.55
C ILE A 75 -8.83 -7.23 3.42
N GLU A 76 -9.64 -7.10 4.46
CA GLU A 76 -9.85 -8.14 5.45
C GLU A 76 -10.71 -9.29 4.92
N GLU A 77 -11.77 -8.99 4.15
CA GLU A 77 -12.75 -9.99 3.72
C GLU A 77 -12.49 -10.59 2.35
N ARG A 78 -11.72 -9.91 1.48
CA ARG A 78 -11.49 -10.35 0.11
C ARG A 78 -10.01 -10.58 -0.22
N ILE A 79 -9.14 -9.60 0.09
CA ILE A 79 -7.71 -9.68 -0.26
C ILE A 79 -6.99 -10.67 0.66
N ALA A 80 -7.17 -10.56 1.97
CA ALA A 80 -6.48 -11.44 2.93
C ALA A 80 -6.76 -12.93 2.65
N PRO A 81 -8.02 -13.39 2.48
CA PRO A 81 -8.28 -14.80 2.15
C PRO A 81 -7.68 -15.27 0.83
N ALA A 82 -7.50 -14.37 -0.14
CA ALA A 82 -6.92 -14.71 -1.43
C ALA A 82 -5.37 -14.81 -1.40
N LEU A 83 -4.72 -14.12 -0.47
CA LEU A 83 -3.27 -14.03 -0.40
C LEU A 83 -2.64 -14.90 0.70
N CYS A 84 -3.38 -15.23 1.77
CA CYS A 84 -2.89 -16.15 2.80
C CYS A 84 -2.50 -17.49 2.18
N GLY A 85 -1.30 -17.98 2.52
CA GLY A 85 -0.69 -19.17 1.93
C GLY A 85 0.21 -18.90 0.72
N LEU A 86 0.23 -17.68 0.17
CA LEU A 86 1.18 -17.30 -0.88
C LEU A 86 2.54 -16.91 -0.29
N SER A 87 3.59 -17.14 -1.08
CA SER A 87 4.93 -16.67 -0.72
C SER A 87 5.03 -15.15 -0.86
N ALA A 88 5.42 -14.47 0.22
CA ALA A 88 5.68 -13.02 0.19
C ALA A 88 6.90 -12.64 -0.68
N LEU A 89 7.73 -13.61 -1.08
CA LEU A 89 8.86 -13.36 -1.98
C LEU A 89 8.43 -13.22 -3.44
N ASP A 90 7.26 -13.76 -3.81
CA ASP A 90 6.73 -13.63 -5.17
C ASP A 90 5.78 -12.43 -5.25
N GLN A 91 6.37 -11.23 -5.20
CA GLN A 91 5.61 -9.98 -5.29
C GLN A 91 4.72 -9.93 -6.55
N ALA A 92 5.21 -10.48 -7.65
CA ALA A 92 4.47 -10.47 -8.91
C ALA A 92 3.20 -11.33 -8.82
N ALA A 93 3.28 -12.51 -8.19
CA ALA A 93 2.11 -13.37 -7.95
C ALA A 93 1.12 -12.73 -6.98
N VAL A 94 1.61 -12.11 -5.89
CA VAL A 94 0.77 -11.38 -4.92
C VAL A 94 0.02 -10.24 -5.59
N ASP A 95 0.71 -9.41 -6.36
CA ASP A 95 0.09 -8.29 -7.06
C ASP A 95 -0.88 -8.77 -8.14
N ALA A 96 -0.53 -9.80 -8.91
CA ALA A 96 -1.40 -10.39 -9.92
C ALA A 96 -2.70 -10.94 -9.32
N ALA A 97 -2.63 -11.65 -8.18
CA ALA A 97 -3.80 -12.17 -7.48
C ALA A 97 -4.77 -11.06 -7.06
N MET A 98 -4.25 -9.93 -6.56
CA MET A 98 -5.09 -8.77 -6.21
C MET A 98 -5.72 -8.11 -7.43
N LEU A 99 -4.97 -7.99 -8.54
CA LEU A 99 -5.48 -7.42 -9.80
C LEU A 99 -6.55 -8.30 -10.43
N GLU A 100 -6.38 -9.62 -10.39
CA GLU A 100 -7.39 -10.58 -10.85
C GLU A 100 -8.64 -10.54 -9.98
N LEU A 101 -8.48 -10.44 -8.66
CA LEU A 101 -9.58 -10.30 -7.71
C LEU A 101 -10.36 -9.00 -7.90
N ASP A 102 -9.70 -7.91 -8.27
CA ASP A 102 -10.35 -6.64 -8.61
C ASP A 102 -11.10 -6.75 -9.94
N GLY A 103 -10.47 -7.26 -10.99
CA GLY A 103 -11.05 -7.52 -12.30
C GLY A 103 -11.47 -6.26 -13.08
N SER A 104 -11.16 -5.05 -12.60
CA SER A 104 -11.44 -3.80 -13.30
C SER A 104 -10.17 -3.16 -13.84
N ASP A 105 -10.28 -2.38 -14.91
CA ASP A 105 -9.13 -1.73 -15.56
C ASP A 105 -8.43 -0.71 -14.64
N ASN A 106 -9.20 -0.05 -13.78
CA ASN A 106 -8.73 1.04 -12.92
C ASN A 106 -8.77 0.75 -11.42
N LYS A 107 -8.91 -0.52 -11.01
CA LYS A 107 -8.96 -0.98 -9.62
C LYS A 107 -10.16 -0.41 -8.83
N SER A 108 -11.29 -0.23 -9.51
CA SER A 108 -12.47 0.38 -8.90
C SER A 108 -13.27 -0.55 -7.99
N ASN A 109 -13.08 -1.87 -8.07
CA ASN A 109 -13.84 -2.84 -7.28
C ASN A 109 -13.26 -3.06 -5.87
N LEU A 110 -11.94 -3.07 -5.74
CA LEU A 110 -11.26 -3.18 -4.43
C LEU A 110 -10.77 -1.82 -3.92
N GLY A 111 -10.42 -0.93 -4.85
CA GLY A 111 -9.73 0.32 -4.57
C GLY A 111 -8.22 0.21 -4.70
N ALA A 112 -7.62 1.15 -5.42
CA ALA A 112 -6.16 1.20 -5.57
C ALA A 112 -5.44 1.35 -4.21
N ASN A 113 -6.03 2.06 -3.27
CA ASN A 113 -5.52 2.21 -1.91
C ASN A 113 -5.47 0.89 -1.14
N SER A 114 -6.48 0.01 -1.28
CA SER A 114 -6.47 -1.33 -0.67
C SER A 114 -5.35 -2.18 -1.25
N ILE A 115 -5.27 -2.26 -2.58
CA ILE A 115 -4.29 -3.08 -3.29
C ILE A 115 -2.86 -2.59 -2.96
N LEU A 116 -2.62 -1.29 -3.05
CA LEU A 116 -1.29 -0.72 -2.81
C LEU A 116 -0.84 -0.88 -1.35
N ALA A 117 -1.76 -0.74 -0.37
CA ALA A 117 -1.43 -0.94 1.04
C ALA A 117 -0.90 -2.35 1.30
N VAL A 118 -1.58 -3.37 0.78
CA VAL A 118 -1.18 -4.77 0.94
C VAL A 118 0.09 -5.08 0.16
N SER A 119 0.21 -4.64 -1.09
CA SER A 119 1.42 -4.83 -1.91
C SER A 119 2.68 -4.28 -1.22
N MET A 120 2.62 -3.05 -0.72
CA MET A 120 3.74 -2.42 0.00
C MET A 120 4.04 -3.08 1.34
N ALA A 121 3.01 -3.53 2.08
CA ALA A 121 3.18 -4.22 3.35
C ALA A 121 3.84 -5.59 3.13
N THR A 122 3.45 -6.33 2.08
CA THR A 122 4.05 -7.61 1.71
C THR A 122 5.54 -7.46 1.37
N ALA A 123 5.91 -6.48 0.55
CA ALA A 123 7.32 -6.22 0.23
C ALA A 123 8.16 -5.93 1.49
N ARG A 124 7.59 -5.22 2.46
CA ARG A 124 8.26 -4.93 3.75
C ARG A 124 8.35 -6.17 4.62
N ALA A 125 7.30 -6.99 4.68
CA ALA A 125 7.32 -8.25 5.42
C ALA A 125 8.40 -9.19 4.87
N ALA A 126 8.47 -9.35 3.54
CA ALA A 126 9.48 -10.14 2.86
C ALA A 126 10.91 -9.63 3.15
N ALA A 127 11.13 -8.31 3.04
CA ALA A 127 12.42 -7.70 3.36
C ALA A 127 12.83 -7.97 4.82
N ASN A 128 11.91 -7.79 5.76
CA ASN A 128 12.14 -8.03 7.18
C ASN A 128 12.41 -9.52 7.47
N GLY A 129 11.67 -10.44 6.84
CA GLY A 129 11.88 -11.87 6.95
C GLY A 129 13.25 -12.32 6.44
N LEU A 130 13.77 -11.64 5.42
CA LEU A 130 15.13 -11.86 4.93
C LEU A 130 16.22 -11.10 5.72
N GLY A 131 15.87 -10.28 6.70
CA GLY A 131 16.80 -9.43 7.42
C GLY A 131 17.45 -8.33 6.56
N LEU A 132 16.75 -7.89 5.49
CA LEU A 132 17.26 -6.91 4.55
C LEU A 132 16.53 -5.56 4.71
N PRO A 133 17.23 -4.43 4.54
CA PRO A 133 16.54 -3.17 4.38
C PRO A 133 15.76 -3.16 3.05
N LEU A 134 14.58 -2.52 3.03
CA LEU A 134 13.66 -2.53 1.88
C LEU A 134 14.33 -2.13 0.56
N TYR A 135 15.17 -1.08 0.57
CA TYR A 135 15.87 -0.64 -0.65
C TYR A 135 16.77 -1.73 -1.24
N ARG A 136 17.39 -2.55 -0.38
CA ARG A 136 18.25 -3.66 -0.80
C ARG A 136 17.42 -4.83 -1.33
N TYR A 137 16.28 -5.09 -0.71
CA TYR A 137 15.34 -6.12 -1.16
C TYR A 137 14.79 -5.79 -2.56
N LEU A 138 14.35 -4.55 -2.78
CA LEU A 138 13.79 -4.12 -4.06
C LEU A 138 14.84 -3.91 -5.16
N GLY A 139 16.00 -3.35 -4.81
CA GLY A 139 17.02 -2.96 -5.78
C GLY A 139 18.17 -3.97 -5.96
N GLY A 140 18.17 -5.04 -5.14
CA GLY A 140 19.22 -6.08 -5.20
C GLY A 140 20.57 -5.63 -4.63
N PRO A 141 21.62 -6.45 -4.79
CA PRO A 141 22.93 -6.23 -4.17
C PRO A 141 23.66 -4.98 -4.67
N LEU A 142 23.30 -4.48 -5.84
CA LEU A 142 23.91 -3.27 -6.43
C LEU A 142 23.15 -1.98 -6.13
N ALA A 143 22.11 -2.02 -5.30
CA ALA A 143 21.34 -0.86 -4.87
C ALA A 143 22.14 -0.01 -3.86
N ASN A 144 23.10 0.77 -4.35
CA ASN A 144 24.00 1.61 -3.56
C ASN A 144 24.09 3.06 -4.07
N LEU A 145 23.33 3.42 -5.08
CA LEU A 145 23.29 4.77 -5.63
C LEU A 145 22.09 5.54 -5.06
N LEU A 146 22.37 6.66 -4.40
CA LEU A 146 21.33 7.62 -4.04
C LEU A 146 20.88 8.38 -5.29
N THR A 147 19.57 8.40 -5.52
CA THR A 147 18.98 9.17 -6.62
C THR A 147 19.10 10.66 -6.35
N VAL A 148 19.21 11.45 -7.41
CA VAL A 148 19.10 12.92 -7.31
C VAL A 148 17.70 13.25 -6.82
N PRO A 149 17.55 14.02 -5.72
CA PRO A 149 16.23 14.36 -5.17
C PRO A 149 15.44 15.20 -6.19
N LEU A 150 14.22 14.78 -6.47
CA LEU A 150 13.19 15.61 -7.07
C LEU A 150 12.27 16.06 -5.95
N MET A 151 12.25 17.33 -5.66
CA MET A 151 11.43 17.88 -4.57
C MET A 151 10.79 19.19 -5.00
N ASN A 152 9.62 19.45 -4.44
CA ASN A 152 9.00 20.76 -4.53
C ASN A 152 9.60 21.66 -3.43
N VAL A 153 10.23 22.75 -3.83
CA VAL A 153 10.89 23.70 -2.91
C VAL A 153 10.02 24.92 -2.68
N ILE A 154 9.25 25.34 -3.71
CA ILE A 154 8.38 26.53 -3.64
C ILE A 154 7.04 26.15 -4.28
N ASN A 155 5.96 26.45 -3.57
CA ASN A 155 4.60 26.32 -4.06
C ASN A 155 3.92 27.69 -4.11
N GLY A 156 3.09 27.87 -5.13
CA GLY A 156 2.21 29.02 -5.29
C GLY A 156 0.85 28.61 -5.82
N GLY A 157 0.02 29.60 -6.13
CA GLY A 157 -1.30 29.40 -6.70
C GLY A 157 -2.19 28.49 -5.85
N ALA A 158 -2.83 27.51 -6.47
CA ALA A 158 -3.77 26.59 -5.83
C ALA A 158 -3.12 25.63 -4.80
N HIS A 159 -1.79 25.52 -4.78
CA HIS A 159 -1.07 24.55 -3.96
C HIS A 159 -0.50 25.10 -2.65
N ALA A 160 -0.61 26.41 -2.42
CA ALA A 160 -0.16 27.03 -1.17
C ALA A 160 -0.96 28.28 -0.83
N ALA A 161 -1.27 28.47 0.44
CA ALA A 161 -1.92 29.68 0.96
C ALA A 161 -0.87 30.78 1.18
N ASN A 162 -0.28 31.28 0.11
CA ASN A 162 0.68 32.40 0.13
C ASN A 162 0.42 33.36 -1.05
N SER A 163 1.22 34.39 -1.18
CA SER A 163 1.12 35.42 -2.21
C SER A 163 1.93 35.16 -3.49
N LEU A 164 2.43 33.94 -3.66
CA LEU A 164 3.13 33.54 -4.88
C LEU A 164 2.11 32.99 -5.87
N ASP A 165 2.04 33.58 -7.06
CA ASP A 165 1.22 33.14 -8.18
C ASP A 165 2.03 32.24 -9.15
#